data_b10c8426929dfac80528ace6a1b06f00
#
_entry.id   b10c8426929dfac80528ace6a1b06f00
#
_cell.length_a   1.000
_cell.length_b   1.000
_cell.length_c   1.000
_cell.angle_alpha   90.00
_cell.angle_beta   90.00
_cell.angle_gamma   90.00
#
_symmetry.space_group_name_H-M   'P 1'
#
loop_
_entity.id
_entity.type
_entity.pdbx_description
1 polymer ?
#
loop_
_entity_poly.entity_id
_entity_poly.type
_entity_poly.pdbx_seq_one_letter_code
_entity_poly.pdbx_strand_id
1 'polypeptide(L)'
;MVDITAIFLAAGRGVRMGERGRMTPKGLLSIGPASFVEDAVATLRAHGLSSIRIVTGHLADHYKTLARERLPDAELRHNPDFADKGSLHSLLVGLKGEAGPCLLLESDLVFEPRAVEAVIADPARASLLVSGPTGAGDEVYVWADDRAGKACLKDMSKDAARWPTPHHGELVGLTYLTADAVTRLNTIGPGMVAQDPMSDYESGIVALAGTEPVICPKIDDLAWAEVDNETMLARAAELVYPRIAAARKTHPLMGT
;
A
#
# COMPACT_ATOMS: atom_id res chain seq x y z
N MET A 1 -9.98 8.49 -19.09
CA MET A 1 -8.94 7.98 -18.16
C MET A 1 -9.16 6.49 -18.00
N VAL A 2 -8.12 5.70 -17.90
CA VAL A 2 -8.23 4.26 -17.60
C VAL A 2 -8.75 4.15 -16.16
N ASP A 3 -9.76 3.31 -15.93
CA ASP A 3 -10.31 3.10 -14.59
C ASP A 3 -9.31 2.26 -13.78
N ILE A 4 -8.78 2.83 -12.69
CA ILE A 4 -7.79 2.19 -11.80
C ILE A 4 -8.53 1.74 -10.55
N THR A 5 -8.51 0.44 -10.25
CA THR A 5 -9.05 -0.10 -8.99
C THR A 5 -8.03 0.06 -7.87
N ALA A 6 -8.35 0.85 -6.84
CA ALA A 6 -7.54 0.93 -5.63
C ALA A 6 -7.86 -0.25 -4.70
N ILE A 7 -6.84 -1.05 -4.37
CA ILE A 7 -6.96 -2.28 -3.57
C ILE A 7 -6.24 -2.09 -2.25
N PHE A 8 -6.99 -2.06 -1.16
CA PHE A 8 -6.45 -1.98 0.20
C PHE A 8 -6.20 -3.38 0.77
N LEU A 9 -4.98 -3.65 1.24
CA LEU A 9 -4.66 -4.85 2.01
C LEU A 9 -4.99 -4.61 3.48
N ALA A 10 -6.16 -5.07 3.91
CA ALA A 10 -6.71 -4.80 5.22
C ALA A 10 -7.07 -6.09 6.00
N ALA A 11 -6.47 -7.22 5.63
CA ALA A 11 -6.78 -8.52 6.24
C ALA A 11 -5.96 -8.83 7.50
N GLY A 12 -4.90 -8.07 7.76
CA GLY A 12 -3.92 -8.33 8.82
C GLY A 12 -4.47 -8.28 10.24
N ARG A 13 -3.85 -9.06 11.14
CA ARG A 13 -4.30 -9.19 12.54
C ARG A 13 -3.89 -8.03 13.45
N GLY A 14 -2.98 -7.16 13.04
CA GLY A 14 -2.53 -6.02 13.84
C GLY A 14 -1.92 -6.40 15.20
N VAL A 15 -1.25 -7.54 15.31
CA VAL A 15 -0.77 -8.12 16.59
C VAL A 15 0.14 -7.15 17.35
N ARG A 16 0.96 -6.38 16.65
CA ARG A 16 1.88 -5.38 17.22
C ARG A 16 1.18 -4.19 17.88
N MET A 17 -0.11 -3.94 17.57
CA MET A 17 -0.97 -2.95 18.23
C MET A 17 -1.52 -3.41 19.59
N GLY A 18 -1.19 -4.62 20.04
CA GLY A 18 -1.61 -5.14 21.35
C GLY A 18 -3.14 -5.20 21.50
N GLU A 19 -3.66 -4.61 22.57
CA GLU A 19 -5.10 -4.62 22.87
C GLU A 19 -5.92 -3.85 21.83
N ARG A 20 -5.40 -2.71 21.35
CA ARG A 20 -6.07 -1.90 20.31
C ARG A 20 -6.27 -2.71 19.02
N GLY A 21 -5.25 -3.45 18.56
CA GLY A 21 -5.35 -4.28 17.35
C GLY A 21 -6.31 -5.46 17.48
N ARG A 22 -6.59 -5.91 18.73
CA ARG A 22 -7.62 -6.93 18.98
C ARG A 22 -9.03 -6.37 18.87
N MET A 23 -9.22 -5.08 19.09
CA MET A 23 -10.53 -4.42 19.11
C MET A 23 -10.84 -3.66 17.82
N THR A 24 -9.81 -3.15 17.14
CA THR A 24 -9.99 -2.30 15.96
C THR A 24 -8.95 -2.68 14.90
N PRO A 25 -9.37 -2.93 13.64
CA PRO A 25 -8.42 -3.12 12.53
C PRO A 25 -7.52 -1.89 12.37
N LYS A 26 -6.22 -2.07 12.02
CA LYS A 26 -5.29 -0.96 11.85
C LYS A 26 -5.81 0.11 10.90
N GLY A 27 -6.35 -0.28 9.75
CA GLY A 27 -6.90 0.63 8.75
C GLY A 27 -8.08 1.48 9.23
N LEU A 28 -8.69 1.13 10.37
CA LEU A 28 -9.79 1.89 11.00
C LEU A 28 -9.32 2.73 12.21
N LEU A 29 -8.03 2.73 12.51
CA LEU A 29 -7.46 3.70 13.43
C LEU A 29 -7.45 5.07 12.79
N SER A 30 -7.44 6.12 13.64
CA SER A 30 -7.46 7.53 13.19
C SER A 30 -6.43 8.36 13.93
N ILE A 31 -5.83 9.30 13.21
CA ILE A 31 -4.99 10.37 13.77
C ILE A 31 -5.68 11.72 13.61
N GLY A 32 -6.55 11.84 12.61
CA GLY A 32 -7.36 13.00 12.29
C GLY A 32 -8.86 12.71 12.43
N PRO A 33 -9.70 13.41 11.67
CA PRO A 33 -11.16 13.25 11.73
C PRO A 33 -11.68 11.97 11.04
N ALA A 34 -10.85 11.30 10.24
CA ALA A 34 -11.19 10.10 9.49
C ALA A 34 -10.23 8.94 9.86
N SER A 35 -10.65 7.69 9.62
CA SER A 35 -9.76 6.54 9.72
C SER A 35 -8.73 6.54 8.57
N PHE A 36 -7.66 5.75 8.70
CA PHE A 36 -6.61 5.68 7.68
C PHE A 36 -7.19 5.33 6.31
N VAL A 37 -8.07 4.32 6.24
CA VAL A 37 -8.71 3.94 4.97
C VAL A 37 -9.60 5.05 4.43
N GLU A 38 -10.42 5.72 5.27
CA GLU A 38 -11.26 6.84 4.82
C GLU A 38 -10.42 8.02 4.31
N ASP A 39 -9.34 8.34 5.01
CA ASP A 39 -8.41 9.41 4.65
C ASP A 39 -7.71 9.12 3.31
N ALA A 40 -7.23 7.88 3.13
CA ALA A 40 -6.65 7.43 1.87
C ALA A 40 -7.68 7.44 0.73
N VAL A 41 -8.91 6.94 0.95
CA VAL A 41 -9.99 6.96 -0.05
C VAL A 41 -10.34 8.38 -0.46
N ALA A 42 -10.41 9.32 0.48
CA ALA A 42 -10.65 10.73 0.16
C ALA A 42 -9.53 11.29 -0.74
N THR A 43 -8.27 10.97 -0.44
CA THR A 43 -7.12 11.37 -1.25
C THR A 43 -7.18 10.74 -2.65
N LEU A 44 -7.51 9.45 -2.77
CA LEU A 44 -7.64 8.75 -4.05
C LEU A 44 -8.75 9.34 -4.92
N ARG A 45 -9.92 9.58 -4.34
CA ARG A 45 -11.08 10.18 -5.05
C ARG A 45 -10.76 11.57 -5.59
N ALA A 46 -9.99 12.35 -4.86
CA ALA A 46 -9.53 13.66 -5.33
C ALA A 46 -8.60 13.58 -6.54
N HIS A 47 -7.94 12.43 -6.75
CA HIS A 47 -7.16 12.14 -7.95
C HIS A 47 -7.94 11.37 -9.03
N GLY A 48 -9.27 11.27 -8.88
CA GLY A 48 -10.14 10.62 -9.85
C GLY A 48 -10.19 9.08 -9.77
N LEU A 49 -9.63 8.48 -8.70
CA LEU A 49 -9.69 7.04 -8.46
C LEU A 49 -10.89 6.74 -7.56
N SER A 50 -11.99 6.33 -8.15
CA SER A 50 -13.25 6.08 -7.45
C SER A 50 -13.55 4.59 -7.21
N SER A 51 -12.93 3.69 -7.98
CA SER A 51 -13.10 2.24 -7.81
C SER A 51 -12.27 1.77 -6.60
N ILE A 52 -12.95 1.44 -5.50
CA ILE A 52 -12.32 1.07 -4.23
C ILE A 52 -12.64 -0.37 -3.88
N ARG A 53 -11.61 -1.15 -3.56
CA ARG A 53 -11.72 -2.54 -3.08
C ARG A 53 -10.92 -2.70 -1.81
N ILE A 54 -11.52 -3.30 -0.78
CA ILE A 54 -10.88 -3.54 0.51
C ILE A 54 -10.83 -5.05 0.76
N VAL A 55 -9.63 -5.60 0.84
CA VAL A 55 -9.42 -7.01 1.19
C VAL A 55 -9.40 -7.14 2.69
N THR A 56 -10.43 -7.77 3.24
CA THR A 56 -10.66 -7.92 4.68
C THR A 56 -10.30 -9.32 5.18
N GLY A 57 -10.02 -9.45 6.47
CA GLY A 57 -9.76 -10.73 7.13
C GLY A 57 -10.09 -10.61 8.62
N HIS A 58 -9.11 -10.27 9.45
CA HIS A 58 -9.32 -10.02 10.87
C HIS A 58 -10.31 -8.87 11.08
N LEU A 59 -11.28 -9.05 11.97
CA LEU A 59 -12.32 -8.08 12.31
C LEU A 59 -13.07 -7.52 11.09
N ALA A 60 -13.33 -8.36 10.07
CA ALA A 60 -13.99 -7.97 8.82
C ALA A 60 -15.34 -7.25 9.00
N ASP A 61 -16.07 -7.49 10.09
CA ASP A 61 -17.37 -6.86 10.36
C ASP A 61 -17.25 -5.35 10.59
N HIS A 62 -16.10 -4.86 11.07
CA HIS A 62 -15.84 -3.43 11.17
C HIS A 62 -15.79 -2.78 9.78
N TYR A 63 -15.15 -3.44 8.80
CA TYR A 63 -15.12 -2.94 7.41
C TYR A 63 -16.50 -3.03 6.74
N LYS A 64 -17.32 -4.02 7.07
CA LYS A 64 -18.73 -4.08 6.60
C LYS A 64 -19.53 -2.88 7.12
N THR A 65 -19.30 -2.50 8.38
CA THR A 65 -19.91 -1.32 8.97
C THR A 65 -19.42 -0.04 8.28
N LEU A 66 -18.10 0.13 8.08
CA LEU A 66 -17.52 1.24 7.34
C LEU A 66 -18.12 1.35 5.92
N ALA A 67 -18.16 0.25 5.18
CA ALA A 67 -18.72 0.23 3.83
C ALA A 67 -20.18 0.67 3.83
N ARG A 68 -21.02 0.11 4.70
CA ARG A 68 -22.44 0.48 4.77
C ARG A 68 -22.68 1.95 5.11
N GLU A 69 -21.87 2.54 6.01
CA GLU A 69 -22.15 3.85 6.59
C GLU A 69 -21.39 5.00 5.92
N ARG A 70 -20.19 4.74 5.41
CA ARG A 70 -19.28 5.78 4.96
C ARG A 70 -18.71 5.57 3.55
N LEU A 71 -18.58 4.32 3.09
CA LEU A 71 -18.02 3.97 1.80
C LEU A 71 -18.93 2.96 1.04
N PRO A 72 -20.18 3.34 0.73
CA PRO A 72 -21.17 2.41 0.16
C PRO A 72 -20.76 1.83 -1.21
N ASP A 73 -19.89 2.52 -1.94
CA ASP A 73 -19.39 2.09 -3.25
C ASP A 73 -18.14 1.20 -3.15
N ALA A 74 -17.60 0.97 -1.95
CA ALA A 74 -16.42 0.13 -1.78
C ALA A 74 -16.79 -1.37 -1.87
N GLU A 75 -16.07 -2.10 -2.73
CA GLU A 75 -16.18 -3.56 -2.80
C GLU A 75 -15.38 -4.19 -1.64
N LEU A 76 -16.02 -5.04 -0.85
CA LEU A 76 -15.34 -5.83 0.17
C LEU A 76 -15.05 -7.23 -0.34
N ARG A 77 -13.79 -7.68 -0.21
CA ARG A 77 -13.37 -9.05 -0.48
C ARG A 77 -12.81 -9.67 0.78
N HIS A 78 -13.43 -10.74 1.24
CA HIS A 78 -12.97 -11.43 2.43
C HIS A 78 -11.91 -12.48 2.05
N ASN A 79 -10.74 -12.39 2.73
CA ASN A 79 -9.74 -13.45 2.72
C ASN A 79 -9.99 -14.37 3.91
N PRO A 80 -10.54 -15.58 3.75
CA PRO A 80 -10.79 -16.49 4.85
C PRO A 80 -9.50 -17.08 5.46
N ASP A 81 -8.42 -17.09 4.68
CA ASP A 81 -7.15 -17.71 5.05
C ASP A 81 -6.17 -16.69 5.70
N PHE A 82 -6.65 -15.50 6.10
CA PHE A 82 -5.81 -14.39 6.60
C PHE A 82 -4.94 -14.74 7.81
N ALA A 83 -5.31 -15.80 8.57
CA ALA A 83 -4.57 -16.23 9.73
C ALA A 83 -3.40 -17.16 9.40
N ASP A 84 -3.51 -17.88 8.28
CA ASP A 84 -2.61 -18.96 7.89
C ASP A 84 -1.80 -18.63 6.62
N LYS A 85 -2.09 -17.49 5.98
CA LYS A 85 -1.40 -17.04 4.76
C LYS A 85 -0.99 -15.58 4.86
N GLY A 86 0.14 -15.27 4.19
CA GLY A 86 0.73 -13.93 4.15
C GLY A 86 -0.04 -12.93 3.27
N SER A 87 0.49 -11.71 3.18
CA SER A 87 -0.12 -10.60 2.45
C SER A 87 -0.15 -10.82 0.94
N LEU A 88 0.71 -11.67 0.36
CA LEU A 88 0.62 -12.06 -1.05
C LEU A 88 -0.71 -12.76 -1.35
N HIS A 89 -1.16 -13.64 -0.46
CA HIS A 89 -2.46 -14.27 -0.65
C HIS A 89 -3.62 -13.26 -0.60
N SER A 90 -3.54 -12.29 0.31
CA SER A 90 -4.51 -11.18 0.37
C SER A 90 -4.52 -10.36 -0.92
N LEU A 91 -3.34 -10.07 -1.48
CA LEU A 91 -3.23 -9.42 -2.79
C LEU A 91 -3.92 -10.22 -3.88
N LEU A 92 -3.68 -11.53 -3.97
CA LEU A 92 -4.33 -12.40 -4.98
C LEU A 92 -5.85 -12.46 -4.82
N VAL A 93 -6.38 -12.44 -3.59
CA VAL A 93 -7.81 -12.28 -3.33
C VAL A 93 -8.32 -10.94 -3.87
N GLY A 94 -7.58 -9.87 -3.67
CA GLY A 94 -7.87 -8.54 -4.19
C GLY A 94 -7.87 -8.49 -5.73
N LEU A 95 -6.91 -9.14 -6.36
CA LEU A 95 -6.73 -9.16 -7.83
C LEU A 95 -7.67 -10.13 -8.56
N LYS A 96 -8.35 -11.03 -7.87
CA LYS A 96 -9.19 -12.05 -8.51
C LYS A 96 -10.27 -11.41 -9.38
N GLY A 97 -10.28 -11.76 -10.68
CA GLY A 97 -11.25 -11.23 -11.66
C GLY A 97 -10.99 -9.79 -12.09
N GLU A 98 -9.88 -9.18 -11.66
CA GLU A 98 -9.45 -7.88 -12.14
C GLU A 98 -8.72 -8.04 -13.48
N ALA A 99 -9.09 -7.20 -14.45
CA ALA A 99 -8.49 -7.18 -15.78
C ALA A 99 -7.85 -5.82 -16.11
N GLY A 100 -8.14 -4.80 -15.31
CA GLY A 100 -7.60 -3.45 -15.45
C GLY A 100 -6.37 -3.19 -14.57
N PRO A 101 -5.81 -1.99 -14.66
CA PRO A 101 -4.74 -1.57 -13.76
C PRO A 101 -5.26 -1.37 -12.33
N CYS A 102 -4.36 -1.59 -11.36
CA CYS A 102 -4.66 -1.46 -9.94
C CYS A 102 -3.66 -0.53 -9.25
N LEU A 103 -4.12 0.16 -8.22
CA LEU A 103 -3.27 0.78 -7.21
C LEU A 103 -3.39 -0.02 -5.91
N LEU A 104 -2.35 -0.73 -5.54
CA LEU A 104 -2.25 -1.45 -4.28
C LEU A 104 -1.85 -0.49 -3.16
N LEU A 105 -2.53 -0.59 -2.01
CA LEU A 105 -2.22 0.17 -0.79
C LEU A 105 -2.24 -0.74 0.44
N GLU A 106 -1.31 -0.52 1.35
CA GLU A 106 -1.45 -0.98 2.72
C GLU A 106 -2.51 -0.15 3.46
N SER A 107 -3.27 -0.77 4.37
CA SER A 107 -4.42 -0.12 4.98
C SER A 107 -4.11 0.81 6.16
N ASP A 108 -2.89 0.74 6.66
CA ASP A 108 -2.39 1.43 7.86
C ASP A 108 -1.45 2.59 7.55
N LEU A 109 -1.63 3.16 6.37
CA LEU A 109 -0.85 4.29 5.88
C LEU A 109 -1.58 5.63 6.08
N VAL A 110 -0.79 6.65 6.39
CA VAL A 110 -1.15 8.07 6.16
C VAL A 110 -0.11 8.68 5.24
N PHE A 111 -0.54 9.45 4.25
CA PHE A 111 0.35 10.03 3.24
C PHE A 111 -0.20 11.32 2.63
N GLU A 112 0.68 12.17 2.15
CA GLU A 112 0.32 13.38 1.43
C GLU A 112 -0.08 13.11 -0.04
N PRO A 113 -0.85 14.01 -0.69
CA PRO A 113 -1.38 13.81 -2.04
C PRO A 113 -0.33 13.49 -3.11
N ARG A 114 0.89 14.06 -3.03
CA ARG A 114 2.00 13.78 -3.98
C ARG A 114 2.33 12.30 -4.11
N ALA A 115 2.01 11.49 -3.09
CA ALA A 115 2.24 10.05 -3.14
C ALA A 115 1.46 9.38 -4.27
N VAL A 116 0.18 9.74 -4.42
CA VAL A 116 -0.68 9.20 -5.48
C VAL A 116 -0.19 9.69 -6.85
N GLU A 117 0.08 10.99 -6.98
CA GLU A 117 0.56 11.58 -8.23
C GLU A 117 1.82 10.89 -8.74
N ALA A 118 2.81 10.69 -7.86
CA ALA A 118 4.08 10.10 -8.23
C ALA A 118 3.96 8.63 -8.66
N VAL A 119 3.15 7.83 -7.94
CA VAL A 119 3.04 6.40 -8.22
C VAL A 119 2.26 6.10 -9.50
N ILE A 120 1.33 6.97 -9.92
CA ILE A 120 0.55 6.78 -11.17
C ILE A 120 1.05 7.65 -12.33
N ALA A 121 2.19 8.36 -12.19
CA ALA A 121 2.69 9.32 -13.17
C ALA A 121 2.99 8.71 -14.55
N ASP A 122 3.38 7.44 -14.60
CA ASP A 122 3.64 6.70 -15.86
C ASP A 122 2.71 5.47 -15.94
N PRO A 123 1.47 5.63 -16.44
CA PRO A 123 0.49 4.55 -16.46
C PRO A 123 0.82 3.40 -17.41
N ALA A 124 1.86 3.53 -18.23
CA ALA A 124 2.34 2.46 -19.10
C ALA A 124 3.25 1.46 -18.38
N ARG A 125 3.63 1.71 -17.12
CA ARG A 125 4.58 0.90 -16.36
C ARG A 125 4.11 0.65 -14.94
N ALA A 126 4.34 -0.55 -14.44
CA ALA A 126 4.21 -0.81 -13.01
C ALA A 126 5.21 0.04 -12.23
N SER A 127 4.79 0.55 -11.08
CA SER A 127 5.60 1.43 -10.24
C SER A 127 5.37 1.17 -8.76
N LEU A 128 6.40 1.42 -7.96
CA LEU A 128 6.42 1.26 -6.52
C LEU A 128 6.99 2.54 -5.91
N LEU A 129 6.20 3.22 -5.06
CA LEU A 129 6.63 4.50 -4.48
C LEU A 129 7.69 4.29 -3.40
N VAL A 130 8.74 5.07 -3.49
CA VAL A 130 9.88 5.08 -2.56
C VAL A 130 10.02 6.44 -1.91
N SER A 131 10.40 6.48 -0.64
CA SER A 131 10.73 7.72 0.07
C SER A 131 12.20 7.80 0.45
N GLY A 132 12.62 8.96 0.93
CA GLY A 132 13.83 9.11 1.71
C GLY A 132 13.69 8.47 3.10
N PRO A 133 14.75 8.52 3.94
CA PRO A 133 14.76 7.87 5.24
C PRO A 133 13.75 8.48 6.20
N THR A 134 12.95 7.63 6.84
CA THR A 134 11.94 8.04 7.82
C THR A 134 12.42 7.90 9.26
N GLY A 135 13.31 6.94 9.55
CA GLY A 135 13.73 6.58 10.90
C GLY A 135 12.57 6.03 11.75
N ALA A 136 11.63 5.33 11.14
CA ALA A 136 10.48 4.73 11.82
C ALA A 136 10.82 3.47 12.61
N GLY A 137 11.87 2.73 12.19
CA GLY A 137 12.39 1.55 12.89
C GLY A 137 11.79 0.21 12.41
N ASP A 138 10.99 0.22 11.34
CA ASP A 138 10.44 -1.00 10.72
C ASP A 138 10.44 -0.89 9.17
N GLU A 139 11.42 -0.17 8.65
CA GLU A 139 11.52 0.16 7.24
C GLU A 139 11.71 -1.09 6.36
N VAL A 140 11.04 -1.11 5.22
CA VAL A 140 11.37 -2.00 4.10
C VAL A 140 12.24 -1.20 3.13
N TYR A 141 13.51 -1.60 3.03
CA TYR A 141 14.47 -0.97 2.11
C TYR A 141 14.28 -1.48 0.70
N VAL A 142 14.36 -0.56 -0.28
CA VAL A 142 14.19 -0.84 -1.71
C VAL A 142 15.53 -0.69 -2.41
N TRP A 143 15.99 -1.72 -3.12
CA TRP A 143 17.12 -1.63 -4.05
C TRP A 143 16.61 -1.51 -5.48
N ALA A 144 17.24 -0.64 -6.23
CA ALA A 144 16.91 -0.40 -7.64
C ALA A 144 18.17 -0.34 -8.49
N ASP A 145 18.07 -0.87 -9.71
CA ASP A 145 19.08 -0.74 -10.75
C ASP A 145 18.62 0.31 -11.77
N ASP A 146 19.55 1.08 -12.32
CA ASP A 146 19.24 1.97 -13.45
C ASP A 146 18.95 1.14 -14.70
N ARG A 147 17.78 1.37 -15.30
CA ARG A 147 17.42 0.80 -16.61
C ARG A 147 16.89 1.93 -17.51
N ALA A 148 17.73 2.34 -18.44
CA ALA A 148 17.41 3.42 -19.38
C ALA A 148 17.05 4.76 -18.68
N GLY A 149 17.79 5.14 -17.65
CA GLY A 149 17.59 6.37 -16.89
C GLY A 149 16.43 6.34 -15.91
N LYS A 150 15.90 5.15 -15.60
CA LYS A 150 14.87 4.96 -14.58
C LYS A 150 15.35 3.96 -13.53
N ALA A 151 15.15 4.29 -12.25
CA ALA A 151 15.34 3.36 -11.15
C ALA A 151 14.27 2.26 -11.27
N CYS A 152 14.69 1.02 -11.43
CA CYS A 152 13.81 -0.16 -11.54
C CYS A 152 14.08 -1.10 -10.38
N LEU A 153 13.03 -1.62 -9.79
CA LEU A 153 13.08 -2.53 -8.65
C LEU A 153 14.02 -3.72 -8.91
N LYS A 154 14.93 -3.93 -7.98
CA LYS A 154 15.81 -5.08 -7.92
C LYS A 154 15.43 -6.03 -6.79
N ASP A 155 15.24 -5.49 -5.58
CA ASP A 155 14.92 -6.26 -4.38
C ASP A 155 14.33 -5.37 -3.29
N MET A 156 13.65 -5.97 -2.33
CA MET A 156 13.15 -5.33 -1.11
C MET A 156 13.50 -6.20 0.11
N SER A 157 13.86 -5.56 1.23
CA SER A 157 14.14 -6.27 2.49
C SER A 157 14.08 -5.34 3.69
N LYS A 158 13.73 -5.89 4.86
CA LYS A 158 13.92 -5.23 6.16
C LYS A 158 15.37 -5.25 6.64
N ASP A 159 16.23 -6.06 6.05
CA ASP A 159 17.67 -6.08 6.32
C ASP A 159 18.39 -5.06 5.43
N ALA A 160 18.77 -3.92 6.00
CA ALA A 160 19.51 -2.87 5.30
C ALA A 160 20.88 -3.33 4.72
N ALA A 161 21.42 -4.45 5.22
CA ALA A 161 22.67 -5.05 4.75
C ALA A 161 22.47 -6.13 3.66
N ARG A 162 21.23 -6.33 3.19
CA ARG A 162 20.86 -7.33 2.19
C ARG A 162 21.74 -7.29 0.94
N TRP A 163 22.15 -6.10 0.51
CA TRP A 163 23.02 -5.88 -0.64
C TRP A 163 24.24 -5.02 -0.24
N PRO A 164 25.41 -5.22 -0.87
CA PRO A 164 26.58 -4.39 -0.61
C PRO A 164 26.45 -2.96 -1.16
N THR A 165 25.49 -2.73 -2.05
CA THR A 165 25.18 -1.40 -2.59
C THR A 165 24.17 -0.67 -1.69
N PRO A 166 24.23 0.67 -1.59
CA PRO A 166 23.21 1.44 -0.88
C PRO A 166 21.80 1.15 -1.44
N HIS A 167 20.80 1.11 -0.56
CA HIS A 167 19.41 1.06 -0.99
C HIS A 167 18.99 2.37 -1.66
N HIS A 168 18.01 2.30 -2.55
CA HIS A 168 17.44 3.46 -3.25
C HIS A 168 16.61 4.34 -2.30
N GLY A 169 15.91 3.74 -1.34
CA GLY A 169 15.09 4.39 -0.33
C GLY A 169 14.22 3.40 0.42
N GLU A 170 13.12 3.89 1.01
CA GLU A 170 12.18 3.12 1.83
C GLU A 170 10.85 2.95 1.10
N LEU A 171 10.25 1.76 1.18
CA LEU A 171 8.94 1.44 0.63
C LEU A 171 7.86 2.27 1.32
N VAL A 172 6.99 2.90 0.53
CA VAL A 172 5.85 3.69 1.07
C VAL A 172 4.58 2.86 1.21
N GLY A 173 4.51 1.68 0.58
CA GLY A 173 3.31 0.84 0.61
C GLY A 173 2.25 1.23 -0.44
N LEU A 174 2.61 2.02 -1.47
CA LEU A 174 1.81 2.30 -2.65
C LEU A 174 2.48 1.69 -3.88
N THR A 175 1.76 0.82 -4.60
CA THR A 175 2.25 0.16 -5.80
C THR A 175 1.21 0.19 -6.91
N TYR A 176 1.55 0.81 -8.04
CA TYR A 176 0.70 0.79 -9.23
C TYR A 176 1.05 -0.42 -10.10
N LEU A 177 0.05 -1.17 -10.51
CA LEU A 177 0.15 -2.34 -11.35
C LEU A 177 -0.59 -2.09 -12.66
N THR A 178 0.08 -2.25 -13.79
CA THR A 178 -0.58 -2.28 -15.11
C THR A 178 -1.49 -3.51 -15.23
N ALA A 179 -2.38 -3.56 -16.21
CA ALA A 179 -3.20 -4.74 -16.50
C ALA A 179 -2.34 -5.99 -16.77
N ASP A 180 -1.20 -5.82 -17.44
CA ASP A 180 -0.26 -6.91 -17.70
C ASP A 180 0.42 -7.38 -16.40
N ALA A 181 0.82 -6.45 -15.52
CA ALA A 181 1.36 -6.77 -14.21
C ALA A 181 0.36 -7.54 -13.34
N VAL A 182 -0.92 -7.14 -13.35
CA VAL A 182 -2.02 -7.87 -12.67
C VAL A 182 -2.14 -9.29 -13.21
N THR A 183 -2.13 -9.46 -14.54
CA THR A 183 -2.20 -10.77 -15.19
C THR A 183 -1.01 -11.67 -14.80
N ARG A 184 0.21 -11.09 -14.76
CA ARG A 184 1.43 -11.82 -14.37
C ARG A 184 1.39 -12.25 -12.92
N LEU A 185 1.00 -11.35 -11.99
CA LEU A 185 0.85 -11.67 -10.57
C LEU A 185 -0.19 -12.76 -10.34
N ASN A 186 -1.33 -12.71 -11.03
CA ASN A 186 -2.33 -13.78 -10.98
C ASN A 186 -1.81 -15.13 -11.51
N THR A 187 -0.78 -15.10 -12.37
CA THR A 187 -0.16 -16.31 -12.91
C THR A 187 0.91 -16.89 -11.97
N ILE A 188 1.82 -16.04 -11.47
CA ILE A 188 2.97 -16.51 -10.66
C ILE A 188 2.61 -16.65 -9.17
N GLY A 189 1.77 -15.77 -8.63
CA GLY A 189 1.47 -15.68 -7.21
C GLY A 189 0.92 -16.95 -6.58
N PRO A 190 -0.02 -17.69 -7.21
CA PRO A 190 -0.52 -18.95 -6.65
C PRO A 190 0.58 -19.99 -6.41
N GLY A 191 1.57 -20.07 -7.31
CA GLY A 191 2.73 -20.94 -7.15
C GLY A 191 3.62 -20.53 -5.99
N MET A 192 3.82 -19.21 -5.79
CA MET A 192 4.58 -18.67 -4.66
C MET A 192 3.90 -19.00 -3.31
N VAL A 193 2.60 -18.74 -3.20
CA VAL A 193 1.81 -19.07 -2.00
C VAL A 193 1.78 -20.57 -1.71
N ALA A 194 1.81 -21.43 -2.76
CA ALA A 194 1.88 -22.88 -2.57
C ALA A 194 3.25 -23.33 -2.03
N GLN A 195 4.33 -22.63 -2.37
CA GLN A 195 5.70 -22.93 -1.90
C GLN A 195 5.92 -22.36 -0.48
N ASP A 196 5.48 -21.12 -0.25
CA ASP A 196 5.54 -20.46 1.05
C ASP A 196 4.20 -19.74 1.32
N PRO A 197 3.30 -20.37 2.10
CA PRO A 197 2.01 -19.78 2.44
C PRO A 197 2.10 -18.42 3.15
N MET A 198 3.22 -18.14 3.84
CA MET A 198 3.43 -16.89 4.57
C MET A 198 4.10 -15.78 3.75
N SER A 199 4.33 -16.00 2.44
CA SER A 199 4.89 -14.99 1.55
C SER A 199 4.16 -13.65 1.68
N ASP A 200 4.92 -12.57 1.77
CA ASP A 200 4.43 -11.20 1.74
C ASP A 200 4.17 -10.72 0.31
N TYR A 201 3.41 -9.63 0.16
CA TYR A 201 3.12 -9.07 -1.15
C TYR A 201 4.35 -8.47 -1.81
N GLU A 202 5.30 -7.98 -1.03
CA GLU A 202 6.58 -7.42 -1.48
C GLU A 202 7.38 -8.47 -2.26
N SER A 203 7.42 -9.71 -1.77
CA SER A 203 8.04 -10.84 -2.50
C SER A 203 7.37 -11.08 -3.85
N GLY A 204 6.04 -10.92 -3.92
CA GLY A 204 5.29 -10.98 -5.18
C GLY A 204 5.69 -9.88 -6.16
N ILE A 205 5.87 -8.65 -5.67
CA ILE A 205 6.31 -7.50 -6.50
C ILE A 205 7.77 -7.67 -6.95
N VAL A 206 8.65 -8.21 -6.10
CA VAL A 206 10.03 -8.54 -6.49
C VAL A 206 10.03 -9.62 -7.59
N ALA A 207 9.21 -10.66 -7.46
CA ALA A 207 9.09 -11.69 -8.50
C ALA A 207 8.55 -11.12 -9.83
N LEU A 208 7.57 -10.19 -9.76
CA LEU A 208 7.08 -9.44 -10.94
C LEU A 208 8.22 -8.65 -11.59
N ALA A 209 9.05 -7.95 -10.81
CA ALA A 209 10.18 -7.16 -11.31
C ALA A 209 11.25 -8.01 -12.05
N GLY A 210 11.30 -9.31 -11.78
CA GLY A 210 12.09 -10.28 -12.54
C GLY A 210 11.54 -10.56 -13.93
N THR A 211 10.28 -10.24 -14.23
CA THR A 211 9.62 -10.51 -15.50
C THR A 211 9.38 -9.25 -16.34
N GLU A 212 9.21 -8.09 -15.70
CA GLU A 212 9.03 -6.79 -16.34
C GLU A 212 9.59 -5.67 -15.44
N PRO A 213 9.97 -4.50 -16.00
CA PRO A 213 10.45 -3.39 -15.18
C PRO A 213 9.35 -2.82 -14.30
N VAL A 214 9.57 -2.79 -12.97
CA VAL A 214 8.77 -2.03 -12.00
C VAL A 214 9.58 -0.79 -11.63
N ILE A 215 9.11 0.40 -12.01
CA ILE A 215 9.84 1.65 -11.73
C ILE A 215 9.67 2.06 -10.27
N CYS A 216 10.70 2.71 -9.71
CA CYS A 216 10.74 3.16 -8.32
C CYS A 216 10.84 4.70 -8.25
N PRO A 217 9.73 5.45 -8.53
CA PRO A 217 9.73 6.88 -8.31
C PRO A 217 10.01 7.18 -6.84
N LYS A 218 10.85 8.21 -6.57
CA LYS A 218 11.27 8.57 -5.24
C LYS A 218 10.93 10.00 -4.90
N ILE A 219 10.37 10.21 -3.69
CA ILE A 219 10.17 11.54 -3.09
C ILE A 219 10.91 11.55 -1.76
N ASP A 220 12.08 12.22 -1.72
CA ASP A 220 12.95 12.19 -0.54
C ASP A 220 12.32 12.81 0.71
N ASP A 221 11.48 13.82 0.56
CA ASP A 221 10.86 14.58 1.64
C ASP A 221 9.36 14.24 1.83
N LEU A 222 8.88 13.11 1.32
CA LEU A 222 7.48 12.72 1.42
C LEU A 222 7.00 12.71 2.88
N ALA A 223 5.84 13.31 3.12
CA ALA A 223 5.16 13.17 4.40
C ALA A 223 4.26 11.95 4.39
N TRP A 224 4.71 10.89 5.05
CA TRP A 224 3.97 9.63 5.16
C TRP A 224 4.37 8.86 6.42
N ALA A 225 3.52 7.94 6.86
CA ALA A 225 3.85 6.96 7.89
C ALA A 225 3.01 5.70 7.73
N GLU A 226 3.62 4.54 8.00
CA GLU A 226 2.95 3.30 8.35
C GLU A 226 2.77 3.25 9.87
N VAL A 227 1.67 2.63 10.33
CA VAL A 227 1.33 2.53 11.75
C VAL A 227 1.16 1.08 12.16
N ASP A 228 2.20 0.52 12.75
CA ASP A 228 2.24 -0.87 13.17
C ASP A 228 2.12 -1.08 14.69
N ASN A 229 2.40 -0.04 15.47
CA ASN A 229 2.36 -0.07 16.93
C ASN A 229 2.03 1.31 17.51
N GLU A 230 1.82 1.38 18.84
CA GLU A 230 1.46 2.62 19.55
C GLU A 230 2.52 3.72 19.43
N THR A 231 3.81 3.37 19.39
CA THR A 231 4.90 4.35 19.22
C THR A 231 4.83 4.98 17.83
N MET A 232 4.61 4.17 16.79
CA MET A 232 4.44 4.67 15.42
C MET A 232 3.17 5.51 15.29
N LEU A 233 2.08 5.11 15.96
CA LEU A 233 0.84 5.90 15.98
C LEU A 233 1.07 7.30 16.58
N ALA A 234 1.74 7.38 17.73
CA ALA A 234 2.07 8.64 18.37
C ALA A 234 2.97 9.50 17.46
N ARG A 235 4.04 8.90 16.91
CA ARG A 235 4.95 9.57 15.97
C ARG A 235 4.20 10.10 14.74
N ALA A 236 3.33 9.28 14.15
CA ALA A 236 2.55 9.68 12.99
C ALA A 236 1.62 10.87 13.32
N ALA A 237 0.98 10.88 14.51
CA ALA A 237 0.11 11.95 14.94
C ALA A 237 0.88 13.26 15.21
N GLU A 238 2.03 13.18 15.86
CA GLU A 238 2.76 14.36 16.33
C GLU A 238 3.66 14.97 15.26
N LEU A 239 4.30 14.15 14.43
CA LEU A 239 5.35 14.60 13.49
C LEU A 239 4.94 14.56 12.03
N VAL A 240 4.14 13.57 11.62
CA VAL A 240 3.85 13.33 10.20
C VAL A 240 2.53 13.96 9.77
N TYR A 241 1.46 13.72 10.51
CA TYR A 241 0.13 14.21 10.14
C TYR A 241 0.02 15.75 10.03
N PRO A 242 0.69 16.55 10.86
CA PRO A 242 0.73 18.01 10.67
C PRO A 242 1.35 18.42 9.32
N ARG A 243 2.37 17.70 8.83
CA ARG A 243 2.99 17.94 7.51
C ARG A 243 2.03 17.57 6.38
N ILE A 244 1.34 16.42 6.50
CA ILE A 244 0.30 16.00 5.55
C ILE A 244 -0.83 17.04 5.48
N ALA A 245 -1.31 17.51 6.64
CA ALA A 245 -2.35 18.53 6.72
C ALA A 245 -1.91 19.86 6.10
N ALA A 246 -0.65 20.24 6.22
CA ALA A 246 -0.07 21.41 5.57
C ALA A 246 0.02 21.22 4.05
N ALA A 247 0.50 20.06 3.58
CA ALA A 247 0.61 19.73 2.16
C ALA A 247 -0.76 19.76 1.46
N ARG A 248 -1.82 19.27 2.11
CA ARG A 248 -3.20 19.32 1.58
C ARG A 248 -3.75 20.73 1.39
N LYS A 249 -3.29 21.71 2.16
CA LYS A 249 -3.68 23.12 1.99
C LYS A 249 -3.05 23.76 0.75
N THR A 250 -1.86 23.34 0.38
CA THR A 250 -1.13 23.82 -0.80
C THR A 250 -1.50 23.05 -2.08
N HIS A 251 -1.99 21.82 -1.94
CA HIS A 251 -2.54 21.00 -3.02
C HIS A 251 -4.00 20.66 -2.66
N PRO A 252 -4.93 21.64 -2.76
CA PRO A 252 -6.32 21.37 -2.40
C PRO A 252 -6.84 20.24 -3.28
N LEU A 253 -7.39 19.21 -2.62
CA LEU A 253 -8.07 18.10 -3.26
C LEU A 253 -9.14 18.70 -4.20
N MET A 254 -9.01 18.51 -5.51
CA MET A 254 -9.98 19.05 -6.46
C MET A 254 -11.32 18.35 -6.25
N GLY A 255 -12.31 19.09 -5.71
CA GLY A 255 -13.73 18.74 -5.70
C GLY A 255 -14.26 18.22 -4.36
N THR A 256 -14.70 19.12 -3.52
CA THR A 256 -15.86 18.92 -2.63
C THR A 256 -17.05 19.62 -3.23
#